data_16643544ea34c29e6048478f4572923d
#
_entry.id   16643544ea34c29e6048478f4572923d
#
_cell.length_a   1.000
_cell.length_b   1.000
_cell.length_c   1.000
_cell.angle_alpha   90.00
_cell.angle_beta   90.00
_cell.angle_gamma   90.00
#
_symmetry.space_group_name_H-M   'P 1'
#
loop_
_entity.id
_entity.type
_entity.pdbx_description
1 polymer ?
#
loop_
_entity_poly.entity_id
_entity_poly.type
_entity_poly.pdbx_seq_one_letter_code
_entity_poly.pdbx_strand_id
1 'polypeptide(L)'
;MVNEKKASKENKKRLPWWAILLIVVGGILLFLGLFLLGVRGYFRLSVNDYYKHSKATFYIPGTNDGFIAQGIADDTVGNNFFVTGYMNDGSASPVYLVDKDSGKLKKTVFVQTEDGSDFKGHCGGIEVYGDYVYIAGGGDCCLYVCRYIDVIGAADGGKVKMIGKVNLKVSD
;
A
#
# COMPACT_ATOMS: atom_id res chain seq x y z
N MET A 1 -15.99 -14.07 84.80
CA MET A 1 -16.01 -14.90 83.50
C MET A 1 -15.87 -13.95 82.33
N VAL A 2 -14.68 -13.77 81.85
CA VAL A 2 -14.39 -12.90 80.67
C VAL A 2 -14.29 -13.79 79.50
N ASN A 3 -15.22 -13.62 78.53
CA ASN A 3 -15.31 -14.39 77.31
C ASN A 3 -14.42 -13.72 76.24
N GLU A 4 -13.21 -14.20 76.04
CA GLU A 4 -12.34 -13.78 74.91
C GLU A 4 -12.84 -14.37 73.60
N LYS A 5 -13.42 -13.51 72.77
CA LYS A 5 -13.70 -13.82 71.36
C LYS A 5 -12.39 -13.86 70.62
N LYS A 6 -11.86 -15.07 70.33
CA LYS A 6 -10.80 -15.31 69.37
C LYS A 6 -11.29 -14.89 67.97
N ALA A 7 -10.78 -13.75 67.49
CA ALA A 7 -10.96 -13.34 66.09
C ALA A 7 -10.15 -14.30 65.19
N SER A 8 -10.87 -15.07 64.39
CA SER A 8 -10.27 -15.93 63.36
C SER A 8 -9.59 -15.06 62.30
N LYS A 9 -8.25 -15.08 62.29
CA LYS A 9 -7.47 -14.48 61.20
C LYS A 9 -7.73 -15.28 59.92
N GLU A 10 -8.54 -14.73 59.02
CA GLU A 10 -8.75 -15.25 57.68
C GLU A 10 -7.41 -15.28 56.94
N ASN A 11 -6.92 -16.48 56.66
CA ASN A 11 -5.64 -16.69 55.97
C ASN A 11 -5.83 -16.41 54.51
N LYS A 12 -5.69 -15.11 54.07
CA LYS A 12 -5.77 -14.73 52.65
C LYS A 12 -4.67 -15.42 51.87
N LYS A 13 -5.01 -16.45 51.12
CA LYS A 13 -4.09 -17.15 50.20
C LYS A 13 -3.52 -16.14 49.20
N ARG A 14 -2.21 -15.92 49.25
CA ARG A 14 -1.54 -15.05 48.28
C ARG A 14 -1.53 -15.72 46.93
N LEU A 15 -1.88 -14.97 45.87
CA LEU A 15 -1.78 -15.45 44.51
C LEU A 15 -0.32 -15.83 44.17
N PRO A 16 -0.08 -16.95 43.49
CA PRO A 16 1.27 -17.32 43.08
C PRO A 16 1.78 -16.30 42.02
N TRP A 17 3.08 -16.07 42.05
CA TRP A 17 3.72 -15.03 41.23
C TRP A 17 3.40 -15.16 39.71
N TRP A 18 3.31 -16.40 39.18
CA TRP A 18 2.93 -16.63 37.79
C TRP A 18 1.50 -16.18 37.48
N ALA A 19 0.55 -16.29 38.40
CA ALA A 19 -0.82 -15.82 38.21
C ALA A 19 -0.86 -14.28 38.16
N ILE A 20 -0.05 -13.60 38.99
CA ILE A 20 0.10 -12.15 38.92
C ILE A 20 0.69 -11.74 37.58
N LEU A 21 1.72 -12.45 37.08
CA LEU A 21 2.31 -12.20 35.77
C LEU A 21 1.27 -12.34 34.65
N LEU A 22 0.46 -13.40 34.64
CA LEU A 22 -0.59 -13.61 33.65
C LEU A 22 -1.65 -12.51 33.69
N ILE A 23 -2.05 -12.04 34.86
CA ILE A 23 -3.01 -10.93 35.01
C ILE A 23 -2.42 -9.63 34.43
N VAL A 24 -1.15 -9.34 34.72
CA VAL A 24 -0.48 -8.13 34.20
C VAL A 24 -0.35 -8.19 32.68
N VAL A 25 0.16 -9.31 32.13
CA VAL A 25 0.30 -9.48 30.68
C VAL A 25 -1.06 -9.44 29.99
N GLY A 26 -2.06 -10.14 30.53
CA GLY A 26 -3.43 -10.11 30.01
C GLY A 26 -4.04 -8.70 30.03
N GLY A 27 -3.81 -7.96 31.10
CA GLY A 27 -4.22 -6.56 31.22
C GLY A 27 -3.58 -5.65 30.18
N ILE A 28 -2.28 -5.80 29.94
CA ILE A 28 -1.56 -5.04 28.90
C ILE A 28 -2.12 -5.37 27.50
N LEU A 29 -2.29 -6.66 27.18
CA LEU A 29 -2.84 -7.07 25.88
C LEU A 29 -4.26 -6.57 25.66
N LEU A 30 -5.10 -6.62 26.70
CA LEU A 30 -6.45 -6.08 26.66
C LEU A 30 -6.44 -4.58 26.42
N PHE A 31 -5.59 -3.84 27.15
CA PHE A 31 -5.45 -2.40 26.98
C PHE A 31 -5.00 -2.03 25.57
N LEU A 32 -3.98 -2.72 25.02
CA LEU A 32 -3.52 -2.52 23.65
C LEU A 32 -4.63 -2.80 22.63
N GLY A 33 -5.37 -3.88 22.82
CA GLY A 33 -6.52 -4.23 21.96
C GLY A 33 -7.59 -3.14 21.96
N LEU A 34 -8.00 -2.69 23.15
CA LEU A 34 -8.99 -1.61 23.29
C LEU A 34 -8.49 -0.28 22.73
N PHE A 35 -7.21 0.04 22.93
CA PHE A 35 -6.58 1.24 22.37
C PHE A 35 -6.63 1.22 20.84
N LEU A 36 -6.20 0.12 20.22
CA LEU A 36 -6.23 -0.03 18.75
C LEU A 36 -7.66 0.06 18.19
N LEU A 37 -8.64 -0.55 18.87
CA LEU A 37 -10.05 -0.44 18.49
C LEU A 37 -10.55 1.00 18.62
N GLY A 38 -10.16 1.71 19.67
CA GLY A 38 -10.50 3.13 19.87
C GLY A 38 -9.91 4.02 18.78
N VAL A 39 -8.65 3.83 18.44
CA VAL A 39 -7.97 4.57 17.35
C VAL A 39 -8.66 4.30 16.01
N ARG A 40 -8.93 3.02 15.71
CA ARG A 40 -9.65 2.65 14.49
C ARG A 40 -11.06 3.25 14.43
N GLY A 41 -11.78 3.24 15.55
CA GLY A 41 -13.11 3.84 15.66
C GLY A 41 -13.08 5.34 15.44
N TYR A 42 -12.11 6.03 16.08
CA TYR A 42 -11.91 7.47 15.94
C TYR A 42 -11.67 7.86 14.46
N PHE A 43 -10.72 7.21 13.79
CA PHE A 43 -10.44 7.50 12.37
C PHE A 43 -11.64 7.19 11.49
N ARG A 44 -12.35 6.09 11.73
CA ARG A 44 -13.54 5.75 10.95
C ARG A 44 -14.66 6.78 11.10
N LEU A 45 -14.84 7.33 12.30
CA LEU A 45 -15.84 8.38 12.54
C LEU A 45 -15.42 9.71 11.95
N SER A 46 -14.13 10.08 12.10
CA SER A 46 -13.58 11.36 11.62
C SER A 46 -13.63 11.48 10.10
N VAL A 47 -13.49 10.36 9.36
CA VAL A 47 -13.53 10.33 7.88
C VAL A 47 -14.72 9.51 7.36
N ASN A 48 -15.83 9.56 8.09
CA ASN A 48 -17.02 8.76 7.79
C ASN A 48 -17.55 9.00 6.36
N ASP A 49 -17.50 10.26 5.88
CA ASP A 49 -17.96 10.58 4.52
C ASP A 49 -17.08 9.93 3.44
N TYR A 50 -15.77 9.83 3.69
CA TYR A 50 -14.89 9.03 2.83
C TYR A 50 -15.34 7.58 2.75
N TYR A 51 -15.59 6.92 3.89
CA TYR A 51 -16.01 5.52 3.92
C TYR A 51 -17.40 5.26 3.33
N LYS A 52 -18.29 6.26 3.36
CA LYS A 52 -19.61 6.16 2.72
C LYS A 52 -19.52 6.19 1.19
N HIS A 53 -18.55 6.92 0.64
CA HIS A 53 -18.41 7.16 -0.79
C HIS A 53 -17.24 6.39 -1.43
N SER A 54 -16.45 5.63 -0.64
CA SER A 54 -15.34 4.82 -1.12
C SER A 54 -15.68 3.32 -1.01
N LYS A 55 -15.20 2.56 -1.98
CA LYS A 55 -15.26 1.10 -1.99
C LYS A 55 -13.85 0.57 -2.24
N ALA A 56 -13.39 -0.35 -1.39
CA ALA A 56 -12.16 -1.07 -1.66
C ALA A 56 -12.36 -1.96 -2.89
N THR A 57 -11.50 -1.81 -3.90
CA THR A 57 -11.59 -2.54 -5.17
C THR A 57 -10.55 -3.67 -5.24
N PHE A 58 -9.29 -3.37 -4.93
CA PHE A 58 -8.22 -4.36 -4.95
C PHE A 58 -7.07 -3.94 -4.04
N TYR A 59 -6.19 -4.90 -3.74
CA TYR A 59 -4.91 -4.62 -3.09
C TYR A 59 -3.86 -4.29 -4.15
N ILE A 60 -3.10 -3.22 -3.93
CA ILE A 60 -2.03 -2.82 -4.85
C ILE A 60 -0.95 -3.90 -4.86
N PRO A 61 -0.64 -4.48 -6.05
CA PRO A 61 0.40 -5.50 -6.15
C PRO A 61 1.77 -5.00 -5.70
N GLY A 62 2.62 -5.91 -5.22
CA GLY A 62 4.02 -5.63 -4.89
C GLY A 62 4.26 -4.84 -3.60
N THR A 63 3.23 -4.35 -2.90
CA THR A 63 3.40 -3.55 -1.67
C THR A 63 4.08 -4.35 -0.55
N ASN A 64 3.91 -5.67 -0.51
CA ASN A 64 4.61 -6.54 0.44
C ASN A 64 6.06 -6.84 0.00
N ASP A 65 6.41 -6.57 -1.25
CA ASP A 65 7.72 -6.84 -1.85
C ASP A 65 8.57 -5.56 -2.01
N GLY A 66 8.18 -4.50 -1.32
CA GLY A 66 8.92 -3.23 -1.30
C GLY A 66 8.52 -2.25 -2.40
N PHE A 67 7.42 -2.47 -3.11
CA PHE A 67 6.87 -1.51 -4.06
C PHE A 67 6.19 -0.34 -3.34
N ILE A 68 6.56 0.88 -3.73
CA ILE A 68 5.96 2.13 -3.27
C ILE A 68 5.08 2.70 -4.40
N ALA A 69 3.77 2.50 -4.27
CA ALA A 69 2.80 2.96 -5.26
C ALA A 69 2.71 4.50 -5.28
N GLN A 70 2.69 5.09 -6.47
CA GLN A 70 2.62 6.55 -6.65
C GLN A 70 1.58 7.01 -7.65
N GLY A 71 1.19 6.19 -8.62
CA GLY A 71 0.23 6.54 -9.65
C GLY A 71 -0.71 5.41 -10.02
N ILE A 72 -1.92 5.79 -10.43
CA ILE A 72 -2.91 4.88 -11.00
C ILE A 72 -3.59 5.55 -12.18
N ALA A 73 -3.77 4.82 -13.27
CA ALA A 73 -4.55 5.25 -14.42
C ALA A 73 -5.64 4.24 -14.74
N ASP A 74 -6.72 4.75 -15.30
CA ASP A 74 -7.84 3.98 -15.83
C ASP A 74 -7.62 3.70 -17.31
N ASP A 75 -7.32 2.44 -17.67
CA ASP A 75 -7.33 1.99 -19.06
C ASP A 75 -8.74 1.53 -19.44
N THR A 76 -9.50 2.43 -20.04
CA THR A 76 -10.87 2.17 -20.45
C THR A 76 -10.97 1.22 -21.64
N VAL A 77 -9.91 1.09 -22.45
CA VAL A 77 -9.87 0.24 -23.66
C VAL A 77 -9.61 -1.23 -23.29
N GLY A 78 -8.57 -1.46 -22.48
CA GLY A 78 -8.16 -2.81 -22.08
C GLY A 78 -8.82 -3.31 -20.79
N ASN A 79 -9.71 -2.54 -20.19
CA ASN A 79 -10.36 -2.86 -18.91
C ASN A 79 -9.35 -3.15 -17.79
N ASN A 80 -8.32 -2.30 -17.68
CA ASN A 80 -7.27 -2.44 -16.68
C ASN A 80 -7.13 -1.17 -15.84
N PHE A 81 -6.59 -1.34 -14.62
CA PHE A 81 -5.87 -0.28 -13.94
C PHE A 81 -4.38 -0.45 -14.20
N PHE A 82 -3.72 0.64 -14.54
CA PHE A 82 -2.26 0.72 -14.58
C PHE A 82 -1.80 1.32 -13.26
N VAL A 83 -0.94 0.63 -12.53
CA VAL A 83 -0.39 1.12 -11.25
C VAL A 83 1.11 1.27 -11.37
N THR A 84 1.62 2.44 -11.04
CA THR A 84 3.05 2.79 -11.10
C THR A 84 3.59 3.21 -9.74
N GLY A 85 4.91 3.18 -9.65
CA GLY A 85 5.66 3.58 -8.47
C GLY A 85 7.13 3.24 -8.64
N TYR A 86 7.81 2.94 -7.56
CA TYR A 86 9.20 2.53 -7.55
C TYR A 86 9.44 1.43 -6.52
N MET A 87 10.57 0.74 -6.65
CA MET A 87 11.02 -0.26 -5.69
C MET A 87 11.93 0.40 -4.65
N ASN A 88 11.70 0.14 -3.37
CA ASN A 88 12.48 0.71 -2.27
C ASN A 88 13.93 0.24 -2.22
N ASP A 89 14.25 -0.88 -2.89
CA ASP A 89 15.59 -1.44 -3.02
C ASP A 89 16.37 -0.87 -4.24
N GLY A 90 15.76 0.04 -5.01
CA GLY A 90 16.35 0.62 -6.21
C GLY A 90 16.41 -0.32 -7.41
N SER A 91 15.66 -1.41 -7.41
CA SER A 91 15.46 -2.25 -8.60
C SER A 91 14.59 -1.56 -9.65
N ALA A 92 14.39 -2.21 -10.82
CA ALA A 92 13.62 -1.65 -11.92
C ALA A 92 12.18 -1.31 -11.50
N SER A 93 11.69 -0.14 -11.93
CA SER A 93 10.34 0.34 -11.61
C SER A 93 9.29 -0.43 -12.39
N PRO A 94 8.34 -1.10 -11.73
CA PRO A 94 7.28 -1.85 -12.38
C PRO A 94 6.09 -0.96 -12.77
N VAL A 95 5.37 -1.41 -13.79
CA VAL A 95 3.99 -1.05 -14.09
C VAL A 95 3.14 -2.29 -13.93
N TYR A 96 2.22 -2.28 -12.99
CA TYR A 96 1.28 -3.37 -12.78
C TYR A 96 0.00 -3.12 -13.57
N LEU A 97 -0.45 -4.12 -14.31
CA LEU A 97 -1.74 -4.13 -14.97
C LEU A 97 -2.70 -5.00 -14.16
N VAL A 98 -3.71 -4.35 -13.59
CA VAL A 98 -4.70 -4.99 -12.73
C VAL A 98 -6.03 -5.02 -13.46
N ASP A 99 -6.66 -6.18 -13.51
CA ASP A 99 -7.99 -6.35 -14.10
C ASP A 99 -9.05 -5.61 -13.28
N LYS A 100 -9.86 -4.77 -13.91
CA LYS A 100 -10.85 -3.95 -13.22
C LYS A 100 -11.97 -4.74 -12.58
N ASP A 101 -12.41 -5.81 -13.26
CA ASP A 101 -13.57 -6.58 -12.80
C ASP A 101 -13.22 -7.47 -11.62
N SER A 102 -12.07 -8.13 -11.69
CA SER A 102 -11.64 -9.08 -10.66
C SER A 102 -10.72 -8.49 -9.60
N GLY A 103 -10.10 -7.34 -9.86
CA GLY A 103 -9.07 -6.75 -9.00
C GLY A 103 -7.77 -7.57 -8.95
N LYS A 104 -7.57 -8.51 -9.89
CA LYS A 104 -6.39 -9.37 -9.93
C LYS A 104 -5.30 -8.79 -10.81
N LEU A 105 -4.05 -8.98 -10.38
CA LEU A 105 -2.89 -8.69 -11.23
C LEU A 105 -2.94 -9.54 -12.49
N LYS A 106 -2.95 -8.90 -13.67
CA LYS A 106 -2.83 -9.57 -14.97
C LYS A 106 -1.38 -9.80 -15.33
N LYS A 107 -0.56 -8.77 -15.17
CA LYS A 107 0.88 -8.84 -15.45
C LYS A 107 1.64 -7.65 -14.85
N THR A 108 2.94 -7.85 -14.76
CA THR A 108 3.94 -6.84 -14.41
C THR A 108 4.77 -6.52 -15.66
N VAL A 109 5.01 -5.25 -15.93
CA VAL A 109 5.88 -4.79 -17.01
C VAL A 109 6.93 -3.88 -16.42
N PHE A 110 8.19 -3.99 -16.82
CA PHE A 110 9.27 -3.12 -16.38
C PHE A 110 9.59 -2.08 -17.44
N VAL A 111 9.71 -0.83 -17.02
CA VAL A 111 10.00 0.27 -17.93
C VAL A 111 11.51 0.35 -18.17
N GLN A 112 11.91 0.60 -19.41
CA GLN A 112 13.28 0.87 -19.81
C GLN A 112 13.40 2.28 -20.39
N THR A 113 14.53 2.90 -20.16
CA THR A 113 14.92 4.16 -20.81
C THR A 113 15.13 3.98 -22.31
N GLU A 114 15.27 5.07 -23.06
CA GLU A 114 15.44 5.05 -24.50
C GLU A 114 16.70 4.27 -24.97
N ASP A 115 17.73 4.20 -24.13
CA ASP A 115 18.95 3.41 -24.40
C ASP A 115 18.79 1.91 -24.04
N GLY A 116 17.66 1.53 -23.44
CA GLY A 116 17.37 0.14 -23.06
C GLY A 116 17.82 -0.25 -21.66
N SER A 117 18.33 0.70 -20.87
CA SER A 117 18.63 0.48 -19.45
C SER A 117 17.33 0.38 -18.64
N ASP A 118 17.35 -0.38 -17.55
CA ASP A 118 16.18 -0.49 -16.67
C ASP A 118 15.95 0.86 -15.96
N PHE A 119 14.76 1.39 -16.08
CA PHE A 119 14.36 2.59 -15.35
C PHE A 119 14.15 2.27 -13.87
N LYS A 120 14.84 3.02 -13.01
CA LYS A 120 14.84 2.82 -11.55
C LYS A 120 14.36 4.06 -10.78
N GLY A 121 13.78 5.00 -11.50
CA GLY A 121 13.30 6.25 -10.95
C GLY A 121 11.86 6.15 -10.41
N HIS A 122 11.44 7.26 -9.80
CA HIS A 122 10.06 7.41 -9.39
C HIS A 122 9.15 7.54 -10.61
N CYS A 123 8.16 6.66 -10.70
CA CYS A 123 7.04 6.80 -11.61
C CYS A 123 5.89 7.46 -10.84
N GLY A 124 5.95 8.79 -10.70
CA GLY A 124 5.11 9.58 -9.79
C GLY A 124 3.64 9.67 -10.16
N GLY A 125 3.30 9.43 -11.43
CA GLY A 125 1.94 9.39 -11.94
C GLY A 125 1.92 8.67 -13.27
N ILE A 126 0.75 8.23 -13.69
CA ILE A 126 0.55 7.55 -14.97
C ILE A 126 -0.77 7.98 -15.59
N GLU A 127 -0.80 8.07 -16.91
CA GLU A 127 -2.00 8.30 -17.70
C GLU A 127 -1.96 7.47 -18.98
N VAL A 128 -3.10 6.93 -19.40
CA VAL A 128 -3.29 6.24 -20.65
C VAL A 128 -4.15 7.12 -21.55
N TYR A 129 -3.56 7.63 -22.62
CA TYR A 129 -4.28 8.50 -23.54
C TYR A 129 -3.92 8.21 -25.00
N GLY A 130 -4.92 7.89 -25.80
CA GLY A 130 -4.73 7.48 -27.20
C GLY A 130 -3.83 6.24 -27.30
N ASP A 131 -2.83 6.32 -28.13
CA ASP A 131 -1.88 5.22 -28.38
C ASP A 131 -0.69 5.21 -27.42
N TYR A 132 -0.73 5.99 -26.34
CA TYR A 132 0.41 6.22 -25.46
C TYR A 132 0.08 6.04 -23.99
N VAL A 133 1.12 5.66 -23.26
CA VAL A 133 1.17 5.66 -21.79
C VAL A 133 2.18 6.71 -21.36
N TYR A 134 1.73 7.66 -20.58
CA TYR A 134 2.53 8.76 -20.03
C TYR A 134 2.85 8.48 -18.57
N ILE A 135 4.12 8.56 -18.21
CA ILE A 135 4.59 8.29 -16.85
C ILE A 135 5.34 9.54 -16.35
N ALA A 136 4.86 10.13 -15.26
CA ALA A 136 5.51 11.30 -14.67
C ALA A 136 6.85 10.91 -14.02
N GLY A 137 7.92 11.57 -14.42
CA GLY A 137 9.24 11.43 -13.80
C GLY A 137 9.29 12.21 -12.48
N GLY A 138 9.66 11.54 -11.40
CA GLY A 138 9.57 12.10 -10.04
C GLY A 138 10.51 13.27 -9.73
N GLY A 139 11.52 13.54 -10.52
CA GLY A 139 12.45 14.66 -10.27
C GLY A 139 12.82 15.43 -11.53
N ASP A 140 12.47 14.92 -12.70
CA ASP A 140 12.99 15.39 -13.98
C ASP A 140 12.06 16.42 -14.67
N CYS A 141 10.96 16.80 -14.04
CA CYS A 141 9.93 17.69 -14.63
C CYS A 141 9.56 17.27 -16.07
N CYS A 142 9.36 15.97 -16.29
CA CYS A 142 9.02 15.43 -17.59
C CYS A 142 7.97 14.32 -17.51
N LEU A 143 7.37 14.01 -18.65
CA LEU A 143 6.57 12.82 -18.86
C LEU A 143 7.35 11.87 -19.76
N TYR A 144 7.64 10.67 -19.31
CA TYR A 144 8.16 9.59 -20.13
C TYR A 144 7.01 8.97 -20.93
N VAL A 145 7.29 8.56 -22.15
CA VAL A 145 6.25 8.07 -23.07
C VAL A 145 6.58 6.66 -23.52
N CYS A 146 5.61 5.74 -23.37
CA CYS A 146 5.63 4.41 -23.95
C CYS A 146 4.47 4.26 -24.94
N ARG A 147 4.60 3.38 -25.93
CA ARG A 147 3.41 3.02 -26.72
C ARG A 147 2.50 2.10 -25.92
N TYR A 148 1.21 2.37 -25.97
CA TYR A 148 0.20 1.54 -25.30
C TYR A 148 0.28 0.08 -25.76
N ILE A 149 0.40 -0.14 -27.09
CA ILE A 149 0.46 -1.49 -27.66
C ILE A 149 1.67 -2.30 -27.17
N ASP A 150 2.80 -1.64 -26.91
CA ASP A 150 3.99 -2.31 -26.38
C ASP A 150 3.78 -2.72 -24.91
N VAL A 151 3.10 -1.88 -24.12
CA VAL A 151 2.79 -2.19 -22.70
C VAL A 151 1.80 -3.33 -22.60
N ILE A 152 0.70 -3.29 -23.36
CA ILE A 152 -0.30 -4.37 -23.34
C ILE A 152 0.18 -5.64 -24.04
N GLY A 153 1.07 -5.55 -25.02
CA GLY A 153 1.64 -6.68 -25.76
C GLY A 153 2.79 -7.39 -25.04
N ALA A 154 3.43 -6.74 -24.08
CA ALA A 154 4.54 -7.33 -23.32
C ALA A 154 4.07 -8.57 -22.53
N ALA A 155 4.94 -9.57 -22.43
CA ALA A 155 4.73 -10.72 -21.55
C ALA A 155 4.76 -10.29 -20.07
N ASP A 156 4.24 -11.12 -19.18
CA ASP A 156 4.43 -10.92 -17.74
C ASP A 156 5.92 -10.96 -17.37
N GLY A 157 6.38 -9.96 -16.59
CA GLY A 157 7.81 -9.73 -16.32
C GLY A 157 8.58 -9.14 -17.51
N GLY A 158 7.90 -8.80 -18.61
CA GLY A 158 8.51 -8.24 -19.81
C GLY A 158 8.97 -6.80 -19.62
N LYS A 159 9.78 -6.33 -20.57
CA LYS A 159 10.36 -4.98 -20.56
C LYS A 159 9.78 -4.15 -21.70
N VAL A 160 9.47 -2.89 -21.41
CA VAL A 160 8.95 -1.93 -22.39
C VAL A 160 9.83 -0.68 -22.40
N LYS A 161 10.29 -0.35 -23.59
CA LYS A 161 11.16 0.78 -23.81
C LYS A 161 10.36 2.08 -23.93
N MET A 162 10.81 3.13 -23.26
CA MET A 162 10.36 4.50 -23.50
C MET A 162 10.73 4.90 -24.94
N ILE A 163 9.80 5.54 -25.63
CA ILE A 163 10.03 6.07 -26.99
C ILE A 163 10.46 7.54 -27.01
N GLY A 164 10.43 8.19 -25.83
CA GLY A 164 10.81 9.58 -25.67
C GLY A 164 10.29 10.16 -24.37
N LYS A 165 10.53 11.45 -24.20
CA LYS A 165 10.02 12.23 -23.08
C LYS A 165 9.50 13.60 -23.51
N VAL A 166 8.47 14.08 -22.80
CA VAL A 166 7.95 15.44 -22.93
C VAL A 166 8.44 16.25 -21.72
N ASN A 167 9.28 17.26 -21.95
CA ASN A 167 9.73 18.14 -20.89
C ASN A 167 8.60 19.12 -20.52
N LEU A 168 8.28 19.22 -19.25
CA LEU A 168 7.31 20.16 -18.72
C LEU A 168 8.01 21.50 -18.48
N LYS A 169 7.41 22.59 -18.97
CA LYS A 169 7.87 23.94 -18.63
C LYS A 169 7.23 24.34 -17.32
N VAL A 170 8.04 24.64 -16.32
CA VAL A 170 7.59 25.31 -15.10
C VAL A 170 7.61 26.82 -15.43
N SER A 171 6.47 27.49 -15.36
CA SER A 171 6.44 28.96 -15.38
C SER A 171 6.90 29.45 -14.00
N ASP A 172 7.91 30.26 -13.97
CA ASP A 172 8.32 31.03 -12.79
C ASP A 172 7.20 31.96 -12.33
#